data_0579f1aa0a669e61a03a4f4783c34fe1
#
_entry.id   0579f1aa0a669e61a03a4f4783c34fe1
#
_cell.length_a   1.000
_cell.length_b   1.000
_cell.length_c   1.000
_cell.angle_alpha   90.00
_cell.angle_beta   90.00
_cell.angle_gamma   90.00
#
_symmetry.space_group_name_H-M   'P 1'
#
loop_
_entity.id
_entity.type
_entity.pdbx_description
1 polymer ?
#
loop_
_entity_poly.entity_id
_entity_poly.type
_entity_poly.pdbx_seq_one_letter_code
_entity_poly.pdbx_strand_id
1 'polypeptide(L)'
;MGRIFETRKHTMFARWDKMAKQFARIGKEITIAVKGGGPNPEANPALRRAIQNAKSVNMPKDKVESAIQRAANKDTANYEELIYEGYAPHGVAVMVTEATDNPTRTAGAVRMHFTRGGGNLALQGTGELSQ
;
A
#
# COMPACT_ATOMS: atom_id res chain seq x y z
N MET A 1 -34.83 -6.70 -9.78
CA MET A 1 -34.13 -5.87 -8.78
C MET A 1 -34.70 -4.46 -8.78
N GLY A 2 -35.02 -3.93 -7.62
CA GLY A 2 -35.77 -2.72 -7.51
C GLY A 2 -34.94 -1.44 -7.67
N ARG A 3 -35.63 -0.28 -7.74
CA ARG A 3 -35.05 1.06 -7.81
C ARG A 3 -33.98 1.34 -6.77
N ILE A 4 -34.09 0.77 -5.56
CA ILE A 4 -33.14 0.98 -4.45
C ILE A 4 -31.76 0.42 -4.81
N PHE A 5 -31.68 -0.70 -5.50
CA PHE A 5 -30.42 -1.27 -5.98
C PHE A 5 -29.74 -0.34 -6.99
N GLU A 6 -30.47 0.14 -7.98
CA GLU A 6 -29.92 1.07 -8.99
C GLU A 6 -29.42 2.37 -8.35
N THR A 7 -30.13 2.92 -7.38
CA THR A 7 -29.73 4.13 -6.66
C THR A 7 -28.48 3.92 -5.83
N ARG A 8 -28.30 2.75 -5.21
CA ARG A 8 -27.16 2.43 -4.32
C ARG A 8 -25.97 1.83 -5.04
N LYS A 9 -26.13 1.44 -6.29
CA LYS A 9 -25.12 0.74 -7.09
C LYS A 9 -23.78 1.47 -7.12
N HIS A 10 -23.79 2.76 -7.41
CA HIS A 10 -22.56 3.57 -7.48
C HIS A 10 -21.85 3.68 -6.13
N THR A 11 -22.59 3.87 -5.06
CA THR A 11 -22.02 3.95 -3.70
C THR A 11 -21.44 2.62 -3.27
N MET A 12 -22.11 1.53 -3.62
CA MET A 12 -21.67 0.17 -3.32
C MET A 12 -20.39 -0.19 -4.07
N PHE A 13 -20.30 0.12 -5.36
CA PHE A 13 -19.10 -0.12 -6.16
C PHE A 13 -17.93 0.75 -5.71
N ALA A 14 -18.16 2.02 -5.37
CA ALA A 14 -17.13 2.90 -4.83
C ALA A 14 -16.57 2.35 -3.50
N ARG A 15 -17.44 1.81 -2.63
CA ARG A 15 -17.04 1.18 -1.37
C ARG A 15 -16.19 -0.08 -1.60
N TRP A 16 -16.60 -0.93 -2.52
CA TRP A 16 -15.87 -2.15 -2.88
C TRP A 16 -14.50 -1.83 -3.48
N ASP A 17 -14.42 -0.84 -4.36
CA ASP A 17 -13.18 -0.40 -4.96
C ASP A 17 -12.19 0.14 -3.90
N LYS A 18 -12.68 0.95 -2.97
CA LYS A 18 -11.90 1.45 -1.84
C LYS A 18 -11.38 0.30 -0.96
N MET A 19 -12.25 -0.66 -0.66
CA MET A 19 -11.90 -1.85 0.13
C MET A 19 -10.84 -2.69 -0.57
N ALA A 20 -10.99 -2.93 -1.88
CA ALA A 20 -10.02 -3.68 -2.68
C ALA A 20 -8.64 -3.01 -2.69
N LYS A 21 -8.59 -1.69 -2.80
CA LYS A 21 -7.34 -0.92 -2.73
C LYS A 21 -6.69 -1.00 -1.35
N GLN A 22 -7.48 -0.91 -0.29
CA GLN A 22 -6.98 -1.08 1.08
C GLN A 22 -6.40 -2.48 1.31
N PHE A 23 -7.09 -3.52 0.86
CA PHE A 23 -6.63 -4.89 1.00
C PHE A 23 -5.37 -5.17 0.17
N ALA A 24 -5.27 -4.63 -1.04
CA ALA A 24 -4.08 -4.72 -1.87
C ALA A 24 -2.86 -4.06 -1.19
N ARG A 25 -3.05 -2.90 -0.60
CA ARG A 25 -2.01 -2.20 0.17
C ARG A 25 -1.54 -3.03 1.38
N ILE A 26 -2.48 -3.55 2.16
CA ILE A 26 -2.16 -4.41 3.30
C ILE A 26 -1.42 -5.67 2.84
N GLY A 27 -1.82 -6.27 1.73
CA GLY A 27 -1.14 -7.41 1.13
C GLY A 27 0.33 -7.13 0.81
N LYS A 28 0.64 -5.95 0.29
CA LYS A 28 2.02 -5.51 0.05
C LYS A 28 2.80 -5.31 1.36
N GLU A 29 2.20 -4.68 2.36
CA GLU A 29 2.81 -4.51 3.68
C GLU A 29 3.17 -5.88 4.30
N ILE A 30 2.26 -6.84 4.22
CA ILE A 30 2.49 -8.20 4.70
C ILE A 30 3.64 -8.86 3.94
N THR A 31 3.68 -8.74 2.62
CA THR A 31 4.74 -9.32 1.79
C THR A 31 6.11 -8.76 2.17
N ILE A 32 6.24 -7.45 2.31
CA ILE A 32 7.48 -6.79 2.71
C ILE A 32 7.91 -7.27 4.10
N ALA A 33 6.99 -7.30 5.05
CA ALA A 33 7.27 -7.72 6.41
C ALA A 33 7.73 -9.17 6.49
N VAL A 34 7.07 -10.09 5.78
CA VAL A 34 7.43 -11.51 5.76
C VAL A 34 8.78 -11.73 5.09
N LYS A 35 9.05 -11.05 3.99
CA LYS A 35 10.35 -11.18 3.30
C LYS A 35 11.51 -10.61 4.12
N GLY A 36 11.25 -9.61 4.94
CA GLY A 36 12.27 -9.00 5.80
C GLY A 36 12.52 -9.74 7.13
N GLY A 37 11.53 -10.40 7.70
CA GLY A 37 11.63 -10.97 9.04
C GLY A 37 10.99 -12.35 9.24
N GLY A 38 10.47 -12.96 8.18
CA GLY A 38 9.85 -14.29 8.22
C GLY A 38 8.34 -14.28 8.51
N PRO A 39 7.68 -15.44 8.37
CA PRO A 39 6.23 -15.55 8.46
C PRO A 39 5.67 -15.65 9.88
N ASN A 40 6.52 -15.67 10.89
CA ASN A 40 6.08 -15.78 12.29
C ASN A 40 5.84 -14.40 12.89
N PRO A 41 4.58 -14.03 13.22
CA PRO A 41 4.27 -12.73 13.83
C PRO A 41 4.98 -12.50 15.18
N GLU A 42 5.19 -13.54 15.96
CA GLU A 42 5.84 -13.40 17.26
C GLU A 42 7.31 -12.97 17.15
N ALA A 43 7.98 -13.40 16.09
CA ALA A 43 9.37 -13.05 15.80
C ALA A 43 9.53 -11.85 14.85
N ASN A 44 8.43 -11.27 14.36
CA ASN A 44 8.46 -10.22 13.34
C ASN A 44 7.56 -9.03 13.73
N PRO A 45 8.12 -7.97 14.32
CA PRO A 45 7.35 -6.78 14.72
C PRO A 45 6.67 -6.06 13.55
N ALA A 46 7.32 -6.02 12.38
CA ALA A 46 6.75 -5.41 11.18
C ALA A 46 5.51 -6.18 10.71
N LEU A 47 5.55 -7.52 10.77
CA LEU A 47 4.40 -8.35 10.44
C LEU A 47 3.25 -8.16 11.43
N ARG A 48 3.53 -8.05 12.73
CA ARG A 48 2.50 -7.72 13.73
C ARG A 48 1.80 -6.40 13.42
N ARG A 49 2.56 -5.39 13.02
CA ARG A 49 2.01 -4.10 12.62
C ARG A 49 1.12 -4.22 11.38
N ALA A 50 1.56 -4.94 10.37
CA ALA A 50 0.77 -5.19 9.16
C ALA A 50 -0.53 -5.93 9.49
N ILE A 51 -0.51 -6.92 10.36
CA ILE A 51 -1.70 -7.63 10.83
C ILE A 51 -2.65 -6.69 11.60
N GLN A 52 -2.11 -5.80 12.42
CA GLN A 52 -2.88 -4.78 13.11
C GLN A 52 -3.58 -3.84 12.13
N ASN A 53 -2.86 -3.39 11.11
CA ASN A 53 -3.42 -2.57 10.04
C ASN A 53 -4.52 -3.31 9.27
N ALA A 54 -4.34 -4.60 9.01
CA ALA A 54 -5.37 -5.45 8.41
C ALA A 54 -6.65 -5.50 9.23
N LYS A 55 -6.53 -5.63 10.55
CA LYS A 55 -7.67 -5.60 11.47
C LYS A 55 -8.39 -4.25 11.43
N SER A 56 -7.65 -3.15 11.33
CA SER A 56 -8.24 -1.80 11.30
C SER A 56 -9.10 -1.54 10.07
N VAL A 57 -8.87 -2.24 8.98
CA VAL A 57 -9.68 -2.16 7.74
C VAL A 57 -10.62 -3.35 7.56
N ASN A 58 -10.80 -4.15 8.60
CA ASN A 58 -11.68 -5.34 8.61
C ASN A 58 -11.32 -6.38 7.55
N MET A 59 -10.04 -6.55 7.28
CA MET A 59 -9.57 -7.61 6.37
C MET A 59 -9.81 -8.99 7.02
N PRO A 60 -10.46 -9.93 6.33
CA PRO A 60 -10.71 -11.26 6.88
C PRO A 60 -9.42 -11.99 7.25
N LYS A 61 -9.46 -12.75 8.33
CA LYS A 61 -8.31 -13.48 8.86
C LYS A 61 -7.73 -14.46 7.83
N ASP A 62 -8.58 -15.17 7.11
CA ASP A 62 -8.17 -16.10 6.06
C ASP A 62 -7.39 -15.41 4.91
N LYS A 63 -7.77 -14.19 4.56
CA LYS A 63 -7.04 -13.39 3.57
C LYS A 63 -5.67 -12.95 4.09
N VAL A 64 -5.59 -12.59 5.36
CA VAL A 64 -4.31 -12.25 6.02
C VAL A 64 -3.38 -13.47 6.03
N GLU A 65 -3.87 -14.62 6.44
CA GLU A 65 -3.09 -15.87 6.47
C GLU A 65 -2.64 -16.29 5.07
N SER A 66 -3.51 -16.18 4.08
CA SER A 66 -3.17 -16.46 2.68
C SER A 66 -2.08 -15.54 2.15
N ALA A 67 -2.12 -14.25 2.52
CA ALA A 67 -1.10 -13.29 2.13
C ALA A 67 0.26 -13.62 2.77
N ILE A 68 0.27 -14.02 4.03
CA ILE A 68 1.49 -14.44 4.74
C ILE A 68 2.10 -15.68 4.07
N GLN A 69 1.29 -16.68 3.76
CA GLN A 69 1.75 -17.91 3.10
C GLN A 69 2.30 -17.65 1.70
N ARG A 70 1.62 -16.81 0.91
CA ARG A 70 2.11 -16.42 -0.42
C ARG A 70 3.44 -15.67 -0.33
N ALA A 71 3.57 -14.78 0.63
CA ALA A 71 4.81 -14.02 0.84
C ALA A 71 5.98 -14.91 1.29
N ALA A 72 5.71 -16.02 1.98
CA ALA A 72 6.73 -16.99 2.38
C ALA A 72 7.25 -17.83 1.20
N ASN A 73 6.51 -17.90 0.10
CA ASN A 73 6.92 -18.64 -1.10
C ASN A 73 8.00 -17.86 -1.88
N LYS A 74 8.96 -18.61 -2.45
CA LYS A 74 10.10 -18.02 -3.16
C LYS A 74 9.73 -17.24 -4.42
N ASP A 75 8.59 -17.54 -5.02
CA ASP A 75 8.15 -16.98 -6.31
C ASP A 75 7.37 -15.67 -6.17
N THR A 76 7.21 -15.16 -4.96
CA THR A 76 6.50 -13.90 -4.75
C THR A 76 7.38 -12.70 -5.08
N ALA A 77 6.81 -11.69 -5.75
CA ALA A 77 7.51 -10.47 -6.11
C ALA A 77 8.17 -9.79 -4.90
N ASN A 78 9.39 -9.32 -5.10
CA ASN A 78 10.07 -8.50 -4.11
C ASN A 78 9.64 -7.05 -4.25
N TYR A 79 9.16 -6.45 -3.17
CA TYR A 79 8.83 -5.04 -3.12
C TYR A 79 9.95 -4.25 -2.45
N GLU A 80 10.23 -3.08 -3.01
CA GLU A 80 11.08 -2.07 -2.39
C GLU A 80 10.21 -0.97 -1.83
N GLU A 81 10.56 -0.46 -0.67
CA GLU A 81 9.95 0.77 -0.13
C GLU A 81 10.71 1.98 -0.64
N LEU A 82 9.97 2.92 -1.21
CA LEU A 82 10.49 4.17 -1.72
C LEU A 82 9.77 5.33 -1.03
N ILE A 83 10.52 6.37 -0.73
CA ILE A 83 9.99 7.60 -0.16
C ILE A 83 10.20 8.72 -1.18
N TYR A 84 9.12 9.43 -1.47
CA TYR A 84 9.13 10.60 -2.33
C TYR A 84 8.75 11.82 -1.51
N GLU A 85 9.48 12.90 -1.71
CA GLU A 85 9.16 14.18 -1.13
C GLU A 85 8.82 15.17 -2.23
N GLY A 86 7.80 15.95 -2.01
CA GLY A 86 7.34 16.94 -2.96
C GLY A 86 6.51 18.02 -2.31
N TYR A 87 6.00 18.90 -3.13
CA TYR A 87 5.18 20.02 -2.68
C TYR A 87 3.83 19.98 -3.41
N ALA A 88 2.77 20.10 -2.64
CA ALA A 88 1.44 20.41 -3.13
C ALA A 88 1.30 21.92 -3.37
N PRO A 89 0.21 22.38 -4.00
CA PRO A 89 -0.07 23.81 -4.16
C PRO A 89 0.04 24.56 -2.83
N HIS A 90 0.45 25.81 -2.89
CA HIS A 90 0.67 26.70 -1.73
C HIS A 90 1.85 26.29 -0.82
N GLY A 91 2.80 25.53 -1.34
CA GLY A 91 4.02 25.18 -0.62
C GLY A 91 3.85 24.12 0.47
N VAL A 92 2.76 23.36 0.43
CA VAL A 92 2.52 22.28 1.40
C VAL A 92 3.46 21.10 1.10
N ALA A 93 4.30 20.74 2.06
CA ALA A 93 5.19 19.60 1.95
C ALA A 93 4.40 18.28 2.05
N VAL A 94 4.68 17.38 1.13
CA VAL A 94 4.04 16.06 1.08
C VAL A 94 5.11 14.98 0.99
N MET A 95 4.98 13.97 1.84
CA MET A 95 5.82 12.78 1.79
C MET A 95 4.95 11.58 1.39
N VAL A 96 5.40 10.82 0.38
CA VAL A 96 4.70 9.64 -0.14
C VAL A 96 5.58 8.43 0.05
N THR A 97 5.07 7.44 0.77
CA THR A 97 5.72 6.14 0.92
C THR A 97 5.03 5.12 0.01
N GLU A 98 5.80 4.50 -0.84
CA GLU A 98 5.33 3.52 -1.81
C GLU A 98 6.06 2.19 -1.67
N ALA A 99 5.34 1.09 -1.88
CA ALA A 99 5.92 -0.24 -2.02
C ALA A 99 5.75 -0.70 -3.46
N THR A 100 6.85 -0.96 -4.14
CA THR A 100 6.84 -1.30 -5.55
C THR A 100 7.85 -2.37 -5.93
N ASP A 101 7.48 -3.17 -6.94
CA ASP A 101 8.37 -4.10 -7.61
C ASP A 101 9.09 -3.46 -8.82
N ASN A 102 8.67 -2.27 -9.23
CA ASN A 102 9.26 -1.54 -10.34
C ASN A 102 9.45 -0.05 -9.99
N PRO A 103 10.62 0.32 -9.43
CA PRO A 103 10.91 1.69 -9.02
C PRO A 103 10.80 2.71 -10.15
N THR A 104 11.22 2.37 -11.35
CA THR A 104 11.20 3.27 -12.51
C THR A 104 9.78 3.66 -12.90
N ARG A 105 8.88 2.69 -12.97
CA ARG A 105 7.46 2.92 -13.26
C ARG A 105 6.81 3.77 -12.17
N THR A 106 7.09 3.46 -10.92
CA THR A 106 6.52 4.17 -9.77
C THR A 106 6.99 5.63 -9.71
N ALA A 107 8.27 5.88 -9.97
CA ALA A 107 8.81 7.25 -10.02
C ALA A 107 8.08 8.12 -11.05
N GLY A 108 7.84 7.58 -12.25
CA GLY A 108 7.07 8.27 -13.29
C GLY A 108 5.64 8.55 -12.88
N ALA A 109 4.98 7.57 -12.28
CA ALA A 109 3.59 7.70 -11.80
C ALA A 109 3.45 8.73 -10.67
N VAL A 110 4.34 8.72 -9.70
CA VAL A 110 4.34 9.68 -8.58
C VAL A 110 4.58 11.10 -9.10
N ARG A 111 5.54 11.28 -9.99
CA ARG A 111 5.81 12.59 -10.62
C ARG A 111 4.58 13.11 -11.36
N MET A 112 3.92 12.25 -12.12
CA MET A 112 2.69 12.60 -12.84
C MET A 112 1.60 13.06 -11.89
N HIS A 113 1.38 12.37 -10.78
CA HIS A 113 0.37 12.73 -9.80
C HIS A 113 0.66 14.07 -9.12
N PHE A 114 1.93 14.34 -8.75
CA PHE A 114 2.31 15.64 -8.23
C PHE A 114 2.04 16.77 -9.23
N THR A 115 2.43 16.56 -10.49
CA THR A 115 2.22 17.56 -11.55
C THR A 115 0.74 17.81 -11.80
N ARG A 116 -0.08 16.77 -11.87
CA ARG A 116 -1.53 16.89 -12.04
C ARG A 116 -2.22 17.62 -10.89
N GLY A 117 -1.72 17.41 -9.67
CA GLY A 117 -2.21 18.10 -8.49
C GLY A 117 -1.76 19.56 -8.38
N GLY A 118 -0.97 20.06 -9.31
CA GLY A 118 -0.44 21.42 -9.30
C GLY A 118 0.79 21.60 -8.41
N GLY A 119 1.42 20.49 -8.04
CA GLY A 119 2.63 20.47 -7.22
C GLY A 119 3.89 20.05 -7.99
N ASN A 120 4.95 19.78 -7.25
CA ASN A 120 6.23 19.32 -7.78
C ASN A 120 6.82 18.20 -6.96
N LEU A 121 7.41 17.22 -7.63
CA LEU A 121 8.25 16.22 -6.97
C LEU A 121 9.65 16.82 -6.75
N ALA A 122 10.14 16.80 -5.50
CA ALA A 122 11.44 17.35 -5.14
C ALA A 122 12.53 16.29 -5.06
N LEU A 123 12.29 15.21 -4.32
CA LEU A 123 13.26 14.17 -4.04
C LEU A 123 12.66 12.77 -4.10
N GLN A 124 13.50 11.84 -4.54
CA GLN A 124 13.25 10.40 -4.42
C GLN A 124 14.34 9.83 -3.52
N GLY A 125 13.94 9.19 -2.44
CA GLY A 125 14.84 8.46 -1.55
C GLY A 125 14.51 6.98 -1.50
N THR A 126 15.53 6.15 -1.27
CA THR A 126 15.32 4.77 -0.83
C THR A 126 15.05 4.78 0.68
N GLY A 127 14.16 3.91 1.15
CA GLY A 127 13.63 3.92 2.52
C GLY A 127 14.61 3.62 3.65
N GLU A 128 15.90 3.80 3.44
CA GLU A 128 16.87 3.84 4.52
C GLU A 128 16.88 5.25 5.13
N LEU A 129 16.00 5.45 6.09
CA LEU A 129 16.18 6.53 7.04
C LEU A 129 17.49 6.26 7.78
N SER A 130 18.54 6.95 7.38
CA SER A 130 19.71 7.12 8.23
C SER A 130 19.21 7.75 9.52
N GLN A 131 19.36 7.02 10.61
CA GLN A 131 19.11 7.47 11.97
C GLN A 131 19.96 8.71 12.31
#